data_21b7097c47970b2e51ff057a6e47aa1b
#
_entry.id   21b7097c47970b2e51ff057a6e47aa1b
#
_cell.length_a   1.000
_cell.length_b   1.000
_cell.length_c   1.000
_cell.angle_alpha   90.00
_cell.angle_beta   90.00
_cell.angle_gamma   90.00
#
_symmetry.space_group_name_H-M   'P 1'
#
loop_
_entity.id
_entity.type
_entity.pdbx_description
1 polymer ?
#
loop_
_entity_poly.entity_id
_entity_poly.type
_entity_poly.pdbx_seq_one_letter_code
_entity_poly.pdbx_strand_id
1 'polypeptide(L)'
;MGADCKSVAKATQVRILHLPPQVRAYFSRMPFGVDRSVVIRAEHLFGPDYARALVDRDLTTIEELVAVTPTKLRSEVRRAAGRIAELGGWIAQDSGDPVKAEQLTRRAEDHVRSADPALRAMVSMRRSNILLASDPRLAVELAADAAQLIEGRSVGRLAVSVARQRALAAIADRDRARFVAHAAHALDIAPTEPVADDHAVYANSAYVAAEVASGFIAINQPAKALDLLLGHHHGWPAGQRRDHAVASARLLRTFIVLGDYHAALDHMDVAVRGYLAAPSDRARRELRLCRRIIRDRARADQHFPLRTLRRRIEATLQGDTEP
;
A
#
# COMPACT_ATOMS: atom_id res chain seq x y z
N MET A 1 7.35 28.56 11.90
CA MET A 1 7.30 27.08 11.91
C MET A 1 8.62 26.41 11.51
N GLY A 2 9.77 27.06 11.70
CA GLY A 2 11.09 26.54 11.33
C GLY A 2 12.04 26.18 12.49
N ALA A 3 11.62 26.36 13.74
CA ALA A 3 12.50 26.21 14.91
C ALA A 3 12.51 24.79 15.50
N ASP A 4 11.42 24.05 15.41
CA ASP A 4 11.29 22.71 16.02
C ASP A 4 12.08 21.61 15.30
N CYS A 5 12.17 21.66 13.99
CA CYS A 5 12.89 20.63 13.22
C CYS A 5 14.41 20.64 13.52
N LYS A 6 15.00 21.82 13.74
CA LYS A 6 16.42 21.95 14.11
C LYS A 6 16.71 21.51 15.55
N SER A 7 15.75 21.68 16.45
CA SER A 7 15.87 21.27 17.86
C SER A 7 15.83 19.74 17.99
N VAL A 8 14.91 19.07 17.30
CA VAL A 8 14.82 17.61 17.26
C VAL A 8 16.05 17.00 16.59
N ALA A 9 16.52 17.57 15.47
CA ALA A 9 17.74 17.14 14.79
C ALA A 9 18.99 17.25 15.70
N LYS A 10 19.09 18.31 16.48
CA LYS A 10 20.22 18.55 17.41
C LYS A 10 20.18 17.59 18.60
N ALA A 11 18.99 17.31 19.15
CA ALA A 11 18.82 16.35 20.24
C ALA A 11 19.15 14.90 19.83
N THR A 12 18.81 14.53 18.59
CA THR A 12 19.10 13.21 18.05
C THR A 12 20.58 13.07 17.68
N GLN A 13 21.21 14.11 17.17
CA GLN A 13 22.64 14.13 16.85
C GLN A 13 23.52 13.96 18.10
N VAL A 14 23.12 14.54 19.24
CA VAL A 14 23.79 14.34 20.54
C VAL A 14 23.65 12.89 21.04
N ARG A 15 22.50 12.22 20.79
CA ARG A 15 22.30 10.81 21.16
C ARG A 15 23.15 9.85 20.32
N ILE A 16 23.39 10.15 19.06
CA ILE A 16 24.20 9.33 18.13
C ILE A 16 25.68 9.29 18.57
N LEU A 17 26.21 10.34 19.18
CA LEU A 17 27.61 10.41 19.60
C LEU A 17 27.99 9.40 20.70
N HIS A 18 27.03 8.89 21.44
CA HIS A 18 27.24 7.86 22.48
C HIS A 18 27.03 6.41 22.00
N LEU A 19 26.77 6.22 20.69
CA LEU A 19 26.62 4.89 20.09
C LEU A 19 28.00 4.24 19.84
N PRO A 20 28.09 2.89 19.86
CA PRO A 20 29.27 2.17 19.36
C PRO A 20 29.63 2.65 17.94
N PRO A 21 30.93 2.65 17.58
CA PRO A 21 31.39 3.21 16.30
C PRO A 21 30.65 2.64 15.07
N GLN A 22 30.33 1.37 15.08
CA GLN A 22 29.61 0.68 13.99
C GLN A 22 28.15 1.16 13.89
N VAL A 23 27.48 1.32 15.01
CA VAL A 23 26.11 1.86 15.09
C VAL A 23 26.10 3.33 14.69
N ARG A 24 27.11 4.10 15.13
CA ARG A 24 27.27 5.49 14.76
C ARG A 24 27.54 5.66 13.26
N ALA A 25 28.40 4.82 12.67
CA ALA A 25 28.67 4.83 11.23
C ALA A 25 27.43 4.51 10.39
N TYR A 26 26.56 3.61 10.86
CA TYR A 26 25.27 3.31 10.23
C TYR A 26 24.34 4.53 10.28
N PHE A 27 24.13 5.11 11.47
CA PHE A 27 23.26 6.28 11.63
C PHE A 27 23.82 7.58 11.03
N SER A 28 25.15 7.74 10.91
CA SER A 28 25.74 8.90 10.22
C SER A 28 25.62 8.83 8.69
N ARG A 29 25.53 7.61 8.13
CA ARG A 29 25.26 7.41 6.70
C ARG A 29 23.76 7.44 6.37
N MET A 30 22.91 7.23 7.37
CA MET A 30 21.45 7.28 7.28
C MET A 30 20.92 8.15 8.43
N PRO A 31 20.93 9.48 8.32
CA PRO A 31 20.31 10.33 9.31
C PRO A 31 18.82 9.98 9.42
N PHE A 32 18.42 9.39 10.55
CA PHE A 32 17.02 9.08 10.94
C PHE A 32 16.33 7.82 10.40
N GLY A 33 17.06 6.72 10.25
CA GLY A 33 16.50 5.47 9.78
C GLY A 33 16.52 5.38 8.24
N VAL A 34 16.15 4.22 7.69
CA VAL A 34 16.00 4.09 6.25
C VAL A 34 15.00 5.14 5.81
N ASP A 35 15.47 6.10 5.00
CA ASP A 35 14.57 7.07 4.40
C ASP A 35 13.66 6.29 3.46
N ARG A 36 12.45 6.02 3.94
CA ARG A 36 11.41 5.34 3.19
C ARG A 36 11.25 5.94 1.80
N SER A 37 11.47 7.24 1.66
CA SER A 37 11.40 7.94 0.38
C SER A 37 12.51 7.52 -0.59
N VAL A 38 13.68 7.15 -0.08
CA VAL A 38 14.80 6.65 -0.91
C VAL A 38 14.45 5.27 -1.47
N VAL A 39 13.95 4.36 -0.64
CA VAL A 39 13.56 3.01 -1.08
C VAL A 39 12.40 3.08 -2.07
N ILE A 40 11.37 3.88 -1.78
CA ILE A 40 10.23 4.09 -2.69
C ILE A 40 10.70 4.71 -4.01
N ARG A 41 11.62 5.67 -3.96
CA ARG A 41 12.21 6.28 -5.16
C ARG A 41 13.05 5.29 -5.94
N ALA A 42 13.85 4.48 -5.26
CA ALA A 42 14.64 3.42 -5.88
C ALA A 42 13.75 2.39 -6.59
N GLU A 43 12.64 2.03 -5.96
CA GLU A 43 11.65 1.15 -6.56
C GLU A 43 11.01 1.75 -7.82
N HIS A 44 10.68 3.05 -7.79
CA HIS A 44 10.14 3.75 -8.96
C HIS A 44 11.13 3.87 -10.12
N LEU A 45 12.44 3.96 -9.82
CA LEU A 45 13.48 4.16 -10.84
C LEU A 45 14.04 2.85 -11.38
N PHE A 46 14.19 1.84 -10.52
CA PHE A 46 14.94 0.61 -10.80
C PHE A 46 14.10 -0.67 -10.63
N GLY A 47 12.82 -0.50 -10.26
CA GLY A 47 11.89 -1.60 -10.06
C GLY A 47 11.93 -2.27 -8.68
N PRO A 48 10.97 -3.19 -8.44
CA PRO A 48 10.76 -3.76 -7.11
C PRO A 48 11.91 -4.68 -6.66
N ASP A 49 12.61 -5.34 -7.56
CA ASP A 49 13.72 -6.25 -7.20
C ASP A 49 14.91 -5.48 -6.63
N TYR A 50 15.21 -4.31 -7.20
CA TYR A 50 16.26 -3.45 -6.66
C TYR A 50 15.89 -2.91 -5.27
N ALA A 51 14.66 -2.44 -5.10
CA ALA A 51 14.18 -1.96 -3.82
C ALA A 51 14.17 -3.07 -2.76
N ARG A 52 13.81 -4.30 -3.15
CA ARG A 52 13.86 -5.49 -2.28
C ARG A 52 15.29 -5.79 -1.81
N ALA A 53 16.26 -5.77 -2.72
CA ALA A 53 17.68 -5.98 -2.38
C ALA A 53 18.19 -4.91 -1.37
N LEU A 54 17.78 -3.65 -1.53
CA LEU A 54 18.09 -2.60 -0.56
C LEU A 54 17.48 -2.89 0.82
N VAL A 55 16.21 -3.26 0.87
CA VAL A 55 15.53 -3.60 2.13
C VAL A 55 16.15 -4.82 2.81
N ASP A 56 16.42 -5.89 2.08
CA ASP A 56 17.02 -7.11 2.64
C ASP A 56 18.40 -6.82 3.24
N ARG A 57 19.24 -6.03 2.55
CA ARG A 57 20.55 -5.59 3.05
C ARG A 57 20.41 -4.75 4.32
N ASP A 58 19.55 -3.74 4.28
CA ASP A 58 19.39 -2.79 5.38
C ASP A 58 18.76 -3.45 6.61
N LEU A 59 17.82 -4.38 6.38
CA LEU A 59 17.20 -5.15 7.45
C LEU A 59 18.20 -6.07 8.15
N THR A 60 19.04 -6.80 7.38
CA THR A 60 20.11 -7.63 7.92
C THR A 60 21.05 -6.79 8.79
N THR A 61 21.52 -5.66 8.26
CA THR A 61 22.44 -4.77 8.96
C THR A 61 21.84 -4.23 10.27
N ILE A 62 20.59 -3.76 10.25
CA ILE A 62 19.99 -3.19 11.45
C ILE A 62 19.64 -4.25 12.50
N GLU A 63 19.33 -5.49 12.11
CA GLU A 63 19.11 -6.59 13.04
C GLU A 63 20.40 -7.02 13.75
N GLU A 64 21.52 -7.04 13.05
CA GLU A 64 22.84 -7.22 13.66
C GLU A 64 23.13 -6.11 14.68
N LEU A 65 22.77 -4.86 14.36
CA LEU A 65 22.91 -3.72 15.27
C LEU A 65 22.02 -3.84 16.50
N VAL A 66 20.81 -4.41 16.39
CA VAL A 66 19.94 -4.65 17.57
C VAL A 66 20.65 -5.50 18.62
N ALA A 67 21.41 -6.52 18.19
CA ALA A 67 22.11 -7.44 19.09
C ALA A 67 23.22 -6.74 19.91
N VAL A 68 23.93 -5.79 19.31
CA VAL A 68 25.10 -5.11 19.93
C VAL A 68 24.75 -3.73 20.54
N THR A 69 23.51 -3.26 20.35
CA THR A 69 23.09 -1.95 20.83
C THR A 69 22.80 -1.96 22.33
N PRO A 70 23.32 -0.96 23.10
CA PRO A 70 23.01 -0.81 24.52
C PRO A 70 21.49 -0.72 24.77
N THR A 71 21.03 -1.24 25.90
CA THR A 71 19.61 -1.36 26.25
C THR A 71 18.84 -0.04 26.10
N LYS A 72 19.46 1.10 26.48
CA LYS A 72 18.83 2.43 26.40
C LYS A 72 18.45 2.87 24.97
N LEU A 73 19.12 2.34 23.96
CA LEU A 73 18.93 2.72 22.54
C LEU A 73 18.32 1.60 21.71
N ARG A 74 18.21 0.40 22.31
CA ARG A 74 17.72 -0.78 21.60
C ARG A 74 16.29 -0.62 21.09
N SER A 75 15.44 0.11 21.80
CA SER A 75 14.06 0.41 21.35
C SER A 75 14.03 1.25 20.08
N GLU A 76 14.93 2.21 19.93
CA GLU A 76 15.02 3.06 18.75
C GLU A 76 15.52 2.27 17.54
N VAL A 77 16.53 1.40 17.73
CA VAL A 77 17.05 0.53 16.67
C VAL A 77 15.99 -0.50 16.24
N ARG A 78 15.26 -1.10 17.19
CA ARG A 78 14.13 -1.98 16.89
C ARG A 78 13.02 -1.27 16.13
N ARG A 79 12.67 -0.04 16.51
CA ARG A 79 11.68 0.76 15.78
C ARG A 79 12.10 0.94 14.32
N ALA A 80 13.37 1.25 14.06
CA ALA A 80 13.89 1.37 12.71
C ALA A 80 13.85 0.04 11.95
N ALA A 81 14.24 -1.07 12.58
CA ALA A 81 14.13 -2.41 12.00
C ALA A 81 12.69 -2.76 11.63
N GLY A 82 11.73 -2.45 12.51
CA GLY A 82 10.31 -2.65 12.25
C GLY A 82 9.79 -1.86 11.05
N ARG A 83 10.22 -0.59 10.91
CA ARG A 83 9.86 0.24 9.74
C ARG A 83 10.43 -0.31 8.43
N ILE A 84 11.68 -0.81 8.44
CA ILE A 84 12.32 -1.42 7.26
C ILE A 84 11.59 -2.71 6.90
N ALA A 85 11.33 -3.56 7.87
CA ALA A 85 10.65 -4.82 7.65
C ALA A 85 9.21 -4.63 7.13
N GLU A 86 8.47 -3.63 7.65
CA GLU A 86 7.13 -3.26 7.13
C GLU A 86 7.20 -2.81 5.68
N LEU A 87 8.16 -1.95 5.35
CA LEU A 87 8.38 -1.48 3.98
C LEU A 87 8.71 -2.65 3.04
N GLY A 88 9.57 -3.56 3.50
CA GLY A 88 9.88 -4.78 2.74
C GLY A 88 8.67 -5.68 2.52
N GLY A 89 7.80 -5.80 3.53
CA GLY A 89 6.52 -6.52 3.42
C GLY A 89 5.62 -5.91 2.34
N TRP A 90 5.53 -4.58 2.28
CA TRP A 90 4.78 -3.88 1.22
C TRP A 90 5.38 -4.11 -0.17
N ILE A 91 6.71 -3.99 -0.33
CA ILE A 91 7.38 -4.21 -1.62
C ILE A 91 7.18 -5.66 -2.09
N ALA A 92 7.34 -6.63 -1.21
CA ALA A 92 7.13 -8.04 -1.54
C ALA A 92 5.67 -8.31 -1.96
N GLN A 93 4.69 -7.73 -1.27
CA GLN A 93 3.27 -7.83 -1.64
C GLN A 93 3.02 -7.24 -3.03
N ASP A 94 3.58 -6.06 -3.31
CA ASP A 94 3.37 -5.36 -4.58
C ASP A 94 4.15 -5.99 -5.75
N SER A 95 5.18 -6.79 -5.44
CA SER A 95 5.90 -7.66 -6.40
C SER A 95 5.21 -9.01 -6.63
N GLY A 96 4.14 -9.32 -5.89
CA GLY A 96 3.40 -10.58 -6.03
C GLY A 96 3.99 -11.75 -5.23
N ASP A 97 4.81 -11.49 -4.21
CA ASP A 97 5.37 -12.49 -3.30
C ASP A 97 4.69 -12.42 -1.91
N PRO A 98 3.49 -13.03 -1.74
CA PRO A 98 2.74 -12.95 -0.48
C PRO A 98 3.44 -13.70 0.67
N VAL A 99 4.25 -14.71 0.38
CA VAL A 99 4.98 -15.47 1.39
C VAL A 99 6.06 -14.61 2.03
N LYS A 100 6.88 -13.96 1.23
CA LYS A 100 7.90 -13.03 1.71
C LYS A 100 7.28 -11.82 2.40
N ALA A 101 6.15 -11.32 1.86
CA ALA A 101 5.41 -10.22 2.46
C ALA A 101 4.97 -10.54 3.90
N GLU A 102 4.39 -11.71 4.12
CA GLU A 102 3.98 -12.15 5.46
C GLU A 102 5.18 -12.37 6.40
N GLN A 103 6.26 -12.98 5.92
CA GLN A 103 7.48 -13.18 6.69
C GLN A 103 8.06 -11.84 7.18
N LEU A 104 8.20 -10.87 6.28
CA LEU A 104 8.75 -9.55 6.61
C LEU A 104 7.84 -8.77 7.56
N THR A 105 6.52 -8.87 7.39
CA THR A 105 5.57 -8.19 8.25
C THR A 105 5.52 -8.79 9.65
N ARG A 106 5.68 -10.11 9.80
CA ARG A 106 5.86 -10.75 11.12
C ARG A 106 7.15 -10.27 11.80
N ARG A 107 8.26 -10.18 11.06
CA ARG A 107 9.51 -9.59 11.59
C ARG A 107 9.28 -8.14 12.05
N ALA A 108 8.53 -7.35 11.27
CA ALA A 108 8.17 -5.99 11.68
C ALA A 108 7.39 -6.00 13.02
N GLU A 109 6.40 -6.88 13.17
CA GLU A 109 5.61 -7.02 14.40
C GLU A 109 6.48 -7.34 15.61
N ASP A 110 7.44 -8.27 15.46
CA ASP A 110 8.39 -8.62 16.54
C ASP A 110 9.25 -7.43 16.96
N HIS A 111 9.68 -6.61 16.00
CA HIS A 111 10.49 -5.44 16.29
C HIS A 111 9.70 -4.31 16.96
N VAL A 112 8.42 -4.13 16.62
CA VAL A 112 7.61 -3.01 17.10
C VAL A 112 6.79 -3.30 18.36
N ARG A 113 6.92 -4.47 18.99
CA ARG A 113 6.14 -4.85 20.19
C ARG A 113 6.15 -3.79 21.29
N SER A 114 7.28 -3.15 21.51
CA SER A 114 7.47 -2.09 22.51
C SER A 114 7.48 -0.68 21.91
N ALA A 115 7.11 -0.54 20.61
CA ALA A 115 7.02 0.74 19.95
C ALA A 115 5.73 1.49 20.33
N ASP A 116 5.63 2.75 19.87
CA ASP A 116 4.43 3.54 20.03
C ASP A 116 3.23 2.88 19.31
N PRO A 117 2.00 3.15 19.79
CA PRO A 117 0.80 2.54 19.25
C PRO A 117 0.57 2.82 17.76
N ALA A 118 1.00 3.98 17.25
CA ALA A 118 0.79 4.33 15.84
C ALA A 118 1.62 3.43 14.92
N LEU A 119 2.90 3.18 15.24
CA LEU A 119 3.73 2.26 14.47
C LEU A 119 3.22 0.80 14.56
N ARG A 120 2.77 0.38 15.75
CA ARG A 120 2.15 -0.94 15.92
C ARG A 120 0.89 -1.09 15.06
N ALA A 121 0.03 -0.07 15.07
CA ALA A 121 -1.18 -0.05 14.23
C ALA A 121 -0.85 -0.11 12.75
N MET A 122 0.19 0.61 12.30
CA MET A 122 0.66 0.56 10.91
C MET A 122 1.06 -0.86 10.51
N VAL A 123 1.83 -1.56 11.34
CA VAL A 123 2.27 -2.94 11.07
C VAL A 123 1.09 -3.91 11.08
N SER A 124 0.19 -3.82 12.07
CA SER A 124 -1.02 -4.66 12.13
C SER A 124 -1.94 -4.44 10.92
N MET A 125 -2.16 -3.18 10.54
CA MET A 125 -2.91 -2.82 9.33
C MET A 125 -2.26 -3.39 8.07
N ARG A 126 -0.93 -3.34 7.93
CA ARG A 126 -0.20 -3.92 6.81
C ARG A 126 -0.37 -5.42 6.73
N ARG A 127 -0.22 -6.10 7.87
CA ARG A 127 -0.39 -7.55 7.95
C ARG A 127 -1.82 -7.97 7.59
N SER A 128 -2.83 -7.23 8.10
CA SER A 128 -4.21 -7.41 7.67
C SER A 128 -4.37 -7.32 6.15
N ASN A 129 -3.73 -6.35 5.50
CA ASN A 129 -3.80 -6.18 4.05
C ASN A 129 -3.18 -7.35 3.27
N ILE A 130 -2.07 -7.90 3.74
CA ILE A 130 -1.39 -9.05 3.13
C ILE A 130 -2.27 -10.30 3.22
N LEU A 131 -2.97 -10.48 4.32
CA LEU A 131 -3.77 -11.68 4.62
C LEU A 131 -5.19 -11.68 4.02
N LEU A 132 -5.63 -10.61 3.33
CA LEU A 132 -7.00 -10.50 2.78
C LEU A 132 -7.43 -11.71 1.95
N ALA A 133 -6.51 -12.35 1.22
CA ALA A 133 -6.82 -13.48 0.35
C ALA A 133 -6.59 -14.85 1.01
N SER A 134 -5.62 -14.95 1.91
CA SER A 134 -5.21 -16.22 2.53
C SER A 134 -5.91 -16.52 3.85
N ASP A 135 -6.17 -15.48 4.66
CA ASP A 135 -6.86 -15.60 5.95
C ASP A 135 -7.71 -14.35 6.23
N PRO A 136 -8.90 -14.25 5.62
CA PRO A 136 -9.78 -13.08 5.79
C PRO A 136 -10.21 -12.83 7.24
N ARG A 137 -10.37 -13.89 8.05
CA ARG A 137 -10.78 -13.77 9.47
C ARG A 137 -9.68 -13.09 10.28
N LEU A 138 -8.44 -13.59 10.17
CA LEU A 138 -7.30 -12.95 10.83
C LEU A 138 -7.08 -11.53 10.31
N ALA A 139 -7.35 -11.28 9.02
CA ALA A 139 -7.27 -9.93 8.46
C ALA A 139 -8.27 -8.96 9.14
N VAL A 140 -9.49 -9.42 9.46
CA VAL A 140 -10.49 -8.63 10.22
C VAL A 140 -10.01 -8.34 11.63
N GLU A 141 -9.49 -9.34 12.33
CA GLU A 141 -8.96 -9.19 13.70
C GLU A 141 -7.82 -8.16 13.73
N LEU A 142 -6.83 -8.32 12.85
CA LEU A 142 -5.69 -7.40 12.77
C LEU A 142 -6.10 -5.96 12.40
N ALA A 143 -7.11 -5.78 11.53
CA ALA A 143 -7.63 -4.46 11.21
C ALA A 143 -8.38 -3.83 12.40
N ALA A 144 -9.05 -4.63 13.21
CA ALA A 144 -9.69 -4.18 14.45
C ALA A 144 -8.65 -3.81 15.51
N ASP A 145 -7.62 -4.63 15.71
CA ASP A 145 -6.50 -4.33 16.62
C ASP A 145 -5.80 -3.03 16.23
N ALA A 146 -5.54 -2.82 14.94
CA ALA A 146 -4.96 -1.56 14.46
C ALA A 146 -5.83 -0.35 14.81
N ALA A 147 -7.15 -0.46 14.69
CA ALA A 147 -8.08 0.61 15.06
C ALA A 147 -8.06 0.88 16.58
N GLN A 148 -8.06 -0.15 17.40
CA GLN A 148 -8.00 -0.03 18.85
C GLN A 148 -6.70 0.64 19.32
N LEU A 149 -5.56 0.31 18.70
CA LEU A 149 -4.26 0.90 19.02
C LEU A 149 -4.21 2.42 18.82
N ILE A 150 -5.00 2.97 17.91
CA ILE A 150 -5.03 4.41 17.60
C ILE A 150 -6.27 5.14 18.11
N GLU A 151 -7.16 4.45 18.85
CA GLU A 151 -8.37 5.05 19.38
C GLU A 151 -8.04 6.26 20.27
N GLY A 152 -8.76 7.36 20.04
CA GLY A 152 -8.55 8.63 20.76
C GLY A 152 -7.23 9.35 20.47
N ARG A 153 -6.44 8.92 19.48
CA ARG A 153 -5.13 9.50 19.14
C ARG A 153 -5.19 10.32 17.85
N SER A 154 -4.47 11.41 17.82
CA SER A 154 -4.25 12.19 16.59
C SER A 154 -3.10 11.56 15.80
N VAL A 155 -3.42 10.72 14.82
CA VAL A 155 -2.45 9.97 14.01
C VAL A 155 -2.55 10.30 12.51
N GLY A 156 -3.26 11.36 12.15
CA GLY A 156 -3.39 11.84 10.78
C GLY A 156 -3.98 10.79 9.83
N ARG A 157 -3.39 10.63 8.66
CA ARG A 157 -3.83 9.69 7.60
C ARG A 157 -3.67 8.21 7.97
N LEU A 158 -2.94 7.88 9.02
CA LEU A 158 -2.94 6.51 9.54
C LEU A 158 -4.34 6.08 9.96
N ALA A 159 -5.13 6.96 10.60
CA ALA A 159 -6.53 6.65 10.93
C ALA A 159 -7.35 6.34 9.67
N VAL A 160 -7.16 7.11 8.62
CA VAL A 160 -7.80 6.90 7.31
C VAL A 160 -7.42 5.54 6.71
N SER A 161 -6.13 5.21 6.73
CA SER A 161 -5.63 3.93 6.20
C SER A 161 -6.16 2.73 6.97
N VAL A 162 -6.27 2.85 8.30
CA VAL A 162 -6.84 1.80 9.16
C VAL A 162 -8.34 1.64 8.89
N ALA A 163 -9.10 2.74 8.77
CA ALA A 163 -10.53 2.68 8.46
C ALA A 163 -10.77 2.02 7.09
N ARG A 164 -10.00 2.41 6.06
CA ARG A 164 -10.01 1.77 4.73
C ARG A 164 -9.70 0.27 4.84
N GLN A 165 -8.70 -0.13 5.66
CA GLN A 165 -8.33 -1.53 5.82
C GLN A 165 -9.45 -2.34 6.48
N ARG A 166 -10.17 -1.78 7.46
CA ARG A 166 -11.35 -2.43 8.05
C ARG A 166 -12.43 -2.72 6.99
N ALA A 167 -12.64 -1.79 6.06
CA ALA A 167 -13.56 -2.02 4.94
C ALA A 167 -13.09 -3.18 4.05
N LEU A 168 -11.81 -3.19 3.65
CA LEU A 168 -11.28 -4.25 2.80
C LEU A 168 -11.27 -5.62 3.48
N ALA A 169 -10.98 -5.69 4.77
CA ALA A 169 -11.04 -6.92 5.54
C ALA A 169 -12.48 -7.45 5.66
N ALA A 170 -13.46 -6.57 5.92
CA ALA A 170 -14.86 -6.96 5.98
C ALA A 170 -15.37 -7.56 4.66
N ILE A 171 -15.01 -6.96 3.50
CA ILE A 171 -15.42 -7.53 2.21
C ILE A 171 -14.69 -8.82 1.87
N ALA A 172 -13.44 -8.98 2.28
CA ALA A 172 -12.70 -10.23 2.13
C ALA A 172 -13.34 -11.36 2.93
N ASP A 173 -13.85 -11.07 4.14
CA ASP A 173 -14.61 -11.99 5.00
C ASP A 173 -16.12 -12.11 4.58
N ARG A 174 -16.50 -11.51 3.45
CA ARG A 174 -17.86 -11.52 2.87
C ARG A 174 -18.93 -10.80 3.71
N ASP A 175 -18.56 -9.97 4.64
CA ASP A 175 -19.46 -9.14 5.43
C ASP A 175 -19.77 -7.82 4.69
N ARG A 176 -20.82 -7.84 3.87
CA ARG A 176 -21.25 -6.68 3.09
C ARG A 176 -21.70 -5.50 3.95
N ALA A 177 -22.36 -5.77 5.07
CA ALA A 177 -22.88 -4.73 5.93
C ALA A 177 -21.74 -3.97 6.61
N ARG A 178 -20.79 -4.69 7.20
CA ARG A 178 -19.59 -4.07 7.77
C ARG A 178 -18.75 -3.36 6.72
N PHE A 179 -18.61 -3.95 5.51
CA PHE A 179 -17.91 -3.26 4.42
C PHE A 179 -18.53 -1.89 4.16
N VAL A 180 -19.85 -1.82 3.94
CA VAL A 180 -20.54 -0.55 3.62
C VAL A 180 -20.33 0.48 4.73
N ALA A 181 -20.49 0.08 6.00
CA ALA A 181 -20.31 0.96 7.14
C ALA A 181 -18.86 1.48 7.26
N HIS A 182 -17.87 0.58 7.16
CA HIS A 182 -16.47 0.98 7.24
C HIS A 182 -16.00 1.77 6.00
N ALA A 183 -16.52 1.47 4.81
CA ALA A 183 -16.25 2.23 3.60
C ALA A 183 -16.78 3.67 3.70
N ALA A 184 -18.01 3.85 4.21
CA ALA A 184 -18.58 5.18 4.44
C ALA A 184 -17.71 5.97 5.43
N HIS A 185 -17.33 5.37 6.55
CA HIS A 185 -16.45 6.02 7.52
C HIS A 185 -15.07 6.36 6.92
N ALA A 186 -14.45 5.45 6.17
CA ALA A 186 -13.16 5.71 5.57
C ALA A 186 -13.20 6.87 4.55
N LEU A 187 -14.29 6.98 3.78
CA LEU A 187 -14.51 8.08 2.83
C LEU A 187 -14.78 9.40 3.54
N ASP A 188 -15.53 9.39 4.63
CA ASP A 188 -15.83 10.57 5.44
C ASP A 188 -14.55 11.20 6.02
N ILE A 189 -13.66 10.40 6.59
CA ILE A 189 -12.40 10.89 7.16
C ILE A 189 -11.25 11.01 6.14
N ALA A 190 -11.44 10.63 4.88
CA ALA A 190 -10.38 10.65 3.85
C ALA A 190 -9.74 12.04 3.59
N PRO A 191 -10.45 13.18 3.78
CA PRO A 191 -9.86 14.51 3.66
C PRO A 191 -8.87 14.88 4.78
N THR A 192 -8.66 14.01 5.79
CA THR A 192 -7.74 14.27 6.91
C THR A 192 -6.33 14.63 6.40
N GLU A 193 -5.79 15.71 6.93
CA GLU A 193 -4.41 16.11 6.63
C GLU A 193 -3.38 15.25 7.38
N PRO A 194 -2.19 15.03 6.78
CA PRO A 194 -1.14 14.28 7.46
C PRO A 194 -0.60 15.08 8.65
N VAL A 195 -0.20 14.37 9.69
CA VAL A 195 0.48 14.94 10.87
C VAL A 195 2.00 14.71 10.77
N ALA A 196 2.76 15.33 11.68
CA ALA A 196 4.18 15.02 11.82
C ALA A 196 4.35 13.52 12.14
N ASP A 197 5.32 12.87 11.48
CA ASP A 197 5.59 11.43 11.61
C ASP A 197 4.43 10.51 11.22
N ASP A 198 3.51 10.97 10.36
CA ASP A 198 2.40 10.16 9.86
C ASP A 198 2.91 8.94 9.09
N HIS A 199 2.49 7.76 9.54
CA HIS A 199 2.92 6.49 8.93
C HIS A 199 2.19 6.18 7.61
N ALA A 200 1.12 6.90 7.28
CA ALA A 200 0.28 6.64 6.11
C ALA A 200 -0.02 7.89 5.27
N VAL A 201 0.98 8.76 5.07
CA VAL A 201 0.87 10.00 4.27
C VAL A 201 0.20 9.76 2.89
N TYR A 202 0.35 8.56 2.34
CA TYR A 202 -0.24 8.16 1.05
C TYR A 202 -1.77 8.03 1.07
N ALA A 203 -2.40 7.86 2.25
CA ALA A 203 -3.83 7.59 2.37
C ALA A 203 -4.68 8.86 2.23
N ASN A 204 -4.61 9.51 1.06
CA ASN A 204 -5.45 10.63 0.68
C ASN A 204 -6.81 10.17 0.11
N SER A 205 -7.70 11.12 -0.18
CA SER A 205 -9.05 10.84 -0.68
C SER A 205 -9.07 10.01 -1.97
N ALA A 206 -8.16 10.29 -2.92
CA ALA A 206 -8.08 9.54 -4.17
C ALA A 206 -7.68 8.07 -3.94
N TYR A 207 -6.70 7.84 -3.06
CA TYR A 207 -6.29 6.50 -2.67
C TYR A 207 -7.42 5.73 -2.00
N VAL A 208 -8.09 6.33 -1.03
CA VAL A 208 -9.19 5.68 -0.30
C VAL A 208 -10.36 5.35 -1.23
N ALA A 209 -10.78 6.30 -2.05
CA ALA A 209 -11.85 6.10 -3.03
C ALA A 209 -11.53 4.94 -3.98
N ALA A 210 -10.30 4.88 -4.50
CA ALA A 210 -9.88 3.81 -5.39
C ALA A 210 -9.85 2.44 -4.68
N GLU A 211 -9.37 2.37 -3.45
CA GLU A 211 -9.33 1.11 -2.69
C GLU A 211 -10.74 0.60 -2.34
N VAL A 212 -11.63 1.49 -1.87
CA VAL A 212 -13.02 1.16 -1.51
C VAL A 212 -13.86 0.81 -2.75
N ALA A 213 -13.60 1.42 -3.90
CA ALA A 213 -14.30 1.12 -5.15
C ALA A 213 -14.18 -0.38 -5.52
N SER A 214 -13.04 -1.03 -5.24
CA SER A 214 -12.87 -2.46 -5.49
C SER A 214 -13.89 -3.32 -4.73
N GLY A 215 -14.21 -2.93 -3.49
CA GLY A 215 -15.23 -3.59 -2.67
C GLY A 215 -16.65 -3.37 -3.20
N PHE A 216 -16.98 -2.16 -3.67
CA PHE A 216 -18.27 -1.90 -4.31
C PHE A 216 -18.49 -2.72 -5.57
N ILE A 217 -17.44 -2.92 -6.38
CA ILE A 217 -17.52 -3.86 -7.53
C ILE A 217 -17.80 -5.28 -7.02
N ALA A 218 -17.14 -5.71 -5.96
CA ALA A 218 -17.28 -7.06 -5.40
C ALA A 218 -18.70 -7.34 -4.85
N ILE A 219 -19.39 -6.34 -4.32
CA ILE A 219 -20.78 -6.46 -3.85
C ILE A 219 -21.83 -6.13 -4.92
N ASN A 220 -21.44 -6.10 -6.19
CA ASN A 220 -22.31 -5.81 -7.32
C ASN A 220 -22.94 -4.39 -7.30
N GLN A 221 -22.14 -3.39 -6.90
CA GLN A 221 -22.50 -1.97 -6.96
C GLN A 221 -21.49 -1.20 -7.84
N PRO A 222 -21.30 -1.58 -9.12
CA PRO A 222 -20.28 -0.98 -9.98
C PRO A 222 -20.55 0.50 -10.32
N ALA A 223 -21.79 0.96 -10.32
CA ALA A 223 -22.12 2.38 -10.51
C ALA A 223 -21.51 3.23 -9.40
N LYS A 224 -21.65 2.82 -8.14
CA LYS A 224 -21.03 3.53 -7.01
C LYS A 224 -19.50 3.51 -7.06
N ALA A 225 -18.92 2.42 -7.52
CA ALA A 225 -17.48 2.36 -7.77
C ALA A 225 -17.04 3.33 -8.88
N LEU A 226 -17.84 3.48 -9.94
CA LEU A 226 -17.59 4.42 -11.03
C LEU A 226 -17.57 5.86 -10.51
N ASP A 227 -18.59 6.26 -9.75
CA ASP A 227 -18.70 7.60 -9.18
C ASP A 227 -17.48 7.95 -8.30
N LEU A 228 -17.04 7.01 -7.46
CA LEU A 228 -15.85 7.17 -6.61
C LEU A 228 -14.57 7.34 -7.45
N LEU A 229 -14.38 6.50 -8.45
CA LEU A 229 -13.17 6.52 -9.28
C LEU A 229 -13.11 7.77 -10.16
N LEU A 230 -14.21 8.18 -10.77
CA LEU A 230 -14.28 9.39 -11.60
C LEU A 230 -14.15 10.65 -10.75
N GLY A 231 -14.83 10.72 -9.60
CA GLY A 231 -14.77 11.88 -8.71
C GLY A 231 -13.36 12.18 -8.18
N HIS A 232 -12.46 11.19 -8.18
CA HIS A 232 -11.09 11.34 -7.68
C HIS A 232 -10.00 11.11 -8.76
N HIS A 233 -10.39 11.01 -10.03
CA HIS A 233 -9.45 10.65 -11.11
C HIS A 233 -8.27 11.62 -11.26
N HIS A 234 -8.47 12.90 -11.01
CA HIS A 234 -7.46 13.95 -11.12
C HIS A 234 -6.76 14.28 -9.80
N GLY A 235 -7.14 13.67 -8.69
CA GLY A 235 -6.65 13.98 -7.34
C GLY A 235 -5.34 13.28 -6.93
N TRP A 236 -4.57 12.73 -7.88
CA TRP A 236 -3.38 11.93 -7.57
C TRP A 236 -2.11 12.77 -7.47
N PRO A 237 -1.38 12.73 -6.34
CA PRO A 237 -0.04 13.31 -6.24
C PRO A 237 0.94 12.64 -7.21
N ALA A 238 1.89 13.42 -7.76
CA ALA A 238 2.89 12.93 -8.71
C ALA A 238 3.73 11.75 -8.20
N GLY A 239 3.91 11.63 -6.88
CA GLY A 239 4.64 10.53 -6.23
C GLY A 239 3.84 9.23 -6.10
N GLN A 240 2.52 9.22 -6.44
CA GLN A 240 1.65 8.04 -6.29
C GLN A 240 1.32 7.38 -7.64
N ARG A 241 2.27 7.34 -8.57
CA ARG A 241 2.06 6.78 -9.92
C ARG A 241 1.51 5.36 -9.91
N ARG A 242 2.01 4.51 -9.01
CA ARG A 242 1.60 3.11 -8.90
C ARG A 242 0.15 2.97 -8.42
N ASP A 243 -0.23 3.72 -7.38
CA ASP A 243 -1.60 3.70 -6.89
C ASP A 243 -2.57 4.27 -7.93
N HIS A 244 -2.16 5.29 -8.67
CA HIS A 244 -2.92 5.83 -9.81
C HIS A 244 -3.07 4.79 -10.92
N ALA A 245 -2.03 4.01 -11.24
CA ALA A 245 -2.12 2.92 -12.22
C ALA A 245 -3.12 1.84 -11.80
N VAL A 246 -3.12 1.47 -10.51
CA VAL A 246 -4.13 0.56 -9.94
C VAL A 246 -5.54 1.14 -10.07
N ALA A 247 -5.73 2.42 -9.73
CA ALA A 247 -7.02 3.09 -9.85
C ALA A 247 -7.50 3.14 -11.30
N SER A 248 -6.61 3.44 -12.26
CA SER A 248 -6.93 3.44 -13.70
C SER A 248 -7.32 2.05 -14.20
N ALA A 249 -6.64 0.99 -13.76
CA ALA A 249 -7.01 -0.39 -14.10
C ALA A 249 -8.37 -0.80 -13.48
N ARG A 250 -8.68 -0.32 -12.28
CA ARG A 250 -10.01 -0.51 -11.64
C ARG A 250 -11.11 0.24 -12.38
N LEU A 251 -10.85 1.46 -12.84
CA LEU A 251 -11.80 2.23 -13.63
C LEU A 251 -12.09 1.50 -14.94
N LEU A 252 -11.07 1.00 -15.64
CA LEU A 252 -11.24 0.14 -16.81
C LEU A 252 -12.12 -1.08 -16.50
N ARG A 253 -11.84 -1.79 -15.40
CA ARG A 253 -12.68 -2.92 -14.96
C ARG A 253 -14.12 -2.50 -14.69
N THR A 254 -14.33 -1.34 -14.10
CA THR A 254 -15.66 -0.84 -13.76
C THR A 254 -16.49 -0.58 -15.01
N PHE A 255 -15.93 0.08 -16.03
CA PHE A 255 -16.58 0.24 -17.33
C PHE A 255 -16.94 -1.11 -17.95
N ILE A 256 -16.02 -2.07 -17.95
CA ILE A 256 -16.26 -3.41 -18.49
C ILE A 256 -17.39 -4.11 -17.72
N VAL A 257 -17.42 -4.02 -16.38
CA VAL A 257 -18.47 -4.63 -15.56
C VAL A 257 -19.83 -4.01 -15.85
N LEU A 258 -19.90 -2.70 -16.04
CA LEU A 258 -21.13 -1.98 -16.42
C LEU A 258 -21.59 -2.28 -17.86
N GLY A 259 -20.73 -2.83 -18.71
CA GLY A 259 -21.03 -3.06 -20.12
C GLY A 259 -20.79 -1.83 -20.99
N ASP A 260 -20.20 -0.77 -20.45
CA ASP A 260 -19.80 0.42 -21.22
C ASP A 260 -18.44 0.18 -21.89
N TYR A 261 -18.50 -0.57 -23.00
CA TYR A 261 -17.29 -0.97 -23.71
C TYR A 261 -16.65 0.18 -24.52
N HIS A 262 -17.41 1.25 -24.82
CA HIS A 262 -16.86 2.43 -25.48
C HIS A 262 -16.01 3.23 -24.49
N ALA A 263 -16.54 3.55 -23.32
CA ALA A 263 -15.76 4.19 -22.27
C ALA A 263 -14.55 3.36 -21.84
N ALA A 264 -14.69 2.01 -21.82
CA ALA A 264 -13.58 1.11 -21.55
C ALA A 264 -12.47 1.21 -22.62
N LEU A 265 -12.81 1.32 -23.91
CA LEU A 265 -11.84 1.50 -24.99
C LEU A 265 -11.12 2.84 -24.89
N ASP A 266 -11.87 3.92 -24.65
CA ASP A 266 -11.34 5.27 -24.51
C ASP A 266 -10.36 5.37 -23.33
N HIS A 267 -10.67 4.67 -22.21
CA HIS A 267 -9.81 4.64 -21.02
C HIS A 267 -8.65 3.65 -21.11
N MET A 268 -8.67 2.70 -22.03
CA MET A 268 -7.71 1.59 -22.12
C MET A 268 -6.26 2.07 -22.19
N ASP A 269 -5.98 3.11 -22.99
CA ASP A 269 -4.63 3.64 -23.17
C ASP A 269 -4.08 4.25 -21.87
N VAL A 270 -4.93 4.89 -21.08
CA VAL A 270 -4.55 5.46 -19.79
C VAL A 270 -4.17 4.33 -18.82
N ALA A 271 -4.99 3.28 -18.74
CA ALA A 271 -4.74 2.15 -17.86
C ALA A 271 -3.46 1.39 -18.23
N VAL A 272 -3.26 1.11 -19.53
CA VAL A 272 -2.06 0.41 -20.03
C VAL A 272 -0.79 1.23 -19.82
N ARG A 273 -0.78 2.49 -20.25
CA ARG A 273 0.39 3.36 -20.03
C ARG A 273 0.71 3.54 -18.56
N GLY A 274 -0.31 3.69 -17.70
CA GLY A 274 -0.12 3.77 -16.25
C GLY A 274 0.56 2.52 -15.71
N TYR A 275 0.08 1.33 -16.11
CA TYR A 275 0.66 0.06 -15.70
C TYR A 275 2.10 -0.12 -16.18
N LEU A 276 2.39 0.14 -17.45
CA LEU A 276 3.74 0.00 -18.01
C LEU A 276 4.74 1.00 -17.39
N ALA A 277 4.28 2.20 -17.03
CA ALA A 277 5.11 3.22 -16.40
C ALA A 277 5.38 2.95 -14.90
N ALA A 278 4.51 2.19 -14.23
CA ALA A 278 4.62 1.86 -12.81
C ALA A 278 4.06 0.46 -12.53
N PRO A 279 4.75 -0.61 -12.98
CA PRO A 279 4.28 -1.98 -12.83
C PRO A 279 4.05 -2.36 -11.37
N SER A 280 2.93 -3.05 -11.11
CA SER A 280 2.61 -3.62 -9.81
C SER A 280 1.72 -4.85 -9.95
N ASP A 281 1.84 -5.80 -9.01
CA ASP A 281 0.97 -6.99 -9.04
C ASP A 281 -0.51 -6.62 -8.79
N ARG A 282 -0.77 -5.54 -8.03
CA ARG A 282 -2.14 -5.03 -7.84
C ARG A 282 -2.78 -4.58 -9.16
N ALA A 283 -2.07 -3.76 -9.96
CA ALA A 283 -2.57 -3.33 -11.27
C ALA A 283 -2.67 -4.51 -12.25
N ARG A 284 -1.68 -5.40 -12.25
CA ARG A 284 -1.69 -6.65 -13.05
C ARG A 284 -2.91 -7.52 -12.73
N ARG A 285 -3.27 -7.67 -11.45
CA ARG A 285 -4.47 -8.41 -11.04
C ARG A 285 -5.74 -7.78 -11.58
N GLU A 286 -5.86 -6.46 -11.54
CA GLU A 286 -7.01 -5.75 -12.12
C GLU A 286 -7.15 -6.01 -13.63
N LEU A 287 -6.04 -5.94 -14.39
CA LEU A 287 -6.02 -6.26 -15.82
C LEU A 287 -6.37 -7.74 -16.10
N ARG A 288 -5.89 -8.67 -15.26
CA ARG A 288 -6.29 -10.10 -15.35
C ARG A 288 -7.78 -10.30 -15.08
N LEU A 289 -8.36 -9.55 -14.15
CA LEU A 289 -9.81 -9.56 -13.90
C LEU A 289 -10.58 -9.01 -15.11
N CYS A 290 -10.13 -7.91 -15.72
CA CYS A 290 -10.69 -7.39 -16.96
C CYS A 290 -10.69 -8.48 -18.06
N ARG A 291 -9.53 -9.13 -18.30
CA ARG A 291 -9.40 -10.22 -19.28
C ARG A 291 -10.39 -11.34 -19.03
N ARG A 292 -10.56 -11.76 -17.76
CA ARG A 292 -11.49 -12.82 -17.40
C ARG A 292 -12.93 -12.42 -17.71
N ILE A 293 -13.37 -11.23 -17.29
CA ILE A 293 -14.74 -10.76 -17.52
C ILE A 293 -15.02 -10.65 -19.02
N ILE A 294 -14.09 -10.10 -19.81
CA ILE A 294 -14.23 -9.98 -21.27
C ILE A 294 -14.33 -11.35 -21.92
N ARG A 295 -13.50 -12.32 -21.51
CA ARG A 295 -13.54 -13.69 -22.04
C ARG A 295 -14.88 -14.36 -21.78
N ASP A 296 -15.42 -14.19 -20.58
CA ASP A 296 -16.68 -14.81 -20.19
C ASP A 296 -17.86 -14.17 -20.96
N ARG A 297 -17.82 -12.87 -21.22
CA ARG A 297 -18.82 -12.14 -22.01
C ARG A 297 -18.66 -12.35 -23.52
N ALA A 298 -17.43 -12.40 -24.04
CA ALA A 298 -17.18 -12.61 -25.48
C ALA A 298 -17.62 -13.98 -26.01
N ARG A 299 -17.90 -14.94 -25.13
CA ARG A 299 -18.55 -16.20 -25.49
C ARG A 299 -20.03 -16.02 -25.88
N ALA A 300 -20.65 -14.96 -25.33
CA ALA A 300 -22.05 -14.65 -25.57
C ALA A 300 -22.22 -13.54 -26.65
N ASP A 301 -21.18 -12.73 -26.88
CA ASP A 301 -21.28 -11.52 -27.68
C ASP A 301 -19.97 -11.20 -28.41
N GLN A 302 -20.03 -11.11 -29.76
CA GLN A 302 -18.83 -10.88 -30.61
C GLN A 302 -18.63 -9.40 -31.00
N HIS A 303 -19.05 -8.45 -30.18
CA HIS A 303 -18.89 -7.02 -30.47
C HIS A 303 -17.43 -6.60 -30.70
N PHE A 304 -17.23 -5.70 -31.66
CA PHE A 304 -15.91 -5.15 -32.01
C PHE A 304 -15.17 -4.58 -30.79
N PRO A 305 -15.78 -3.78 -29.89
CA PRO A 305 -15.12 -3.27 -28.71
C PRO A 305 -14.52 -4.34 -27.81
N LEU A 306 -15.25 -5.43 -27.56
CA LEU A 306 -14.79 -6.53 -26.71
C LEU A 306 -13.55 -7.25 -27.26
N ARG A 307 -13.52 -7.49 -28.58
CA ARG A 307 -12.36 -8.12 -29.23
C ARG A 307 -11.11 -7.24 -29.16
N THR A 308 -11.29 -5.94 -29.36
CA THR A 308 -10.19 -4.97 -29.28
C THR A 308 -9.65 -4.85 -27.85
N LEU A 309 -10.51 -4.71 -26.83
CA LEU A 309 -10.14 -4.71 -25.43
C LEU A 309 -9.38 -5.98 -25.04
N ARG A 310 -9.91 -7.13 -25.43
CA ARG A 310 -9.27 -8.43 -25.14
C ARG A 310 -7.86 -8.49 -25.70
N ARG A 311 -7.69 -8.21 -27.00
CA ARG A 311 -6.37 -8.26 -27.67
C ARG A 311 -5.36 -7.33 -27.01
N ARG A 312 -5.76 -6.11 -26.65
CA ARG A 312 -4.88 -5.13 -26.03
C ARG A 312 -4.47 -5.52 -24.62
N ILE A 313 -5.39 -6.03 -23.82
CA ILE A 313 -5.06 -6.51 -22.46
C ILE A 313 -4.15 -7.73 -22.52
N GLU A 314 -4.41 -8.69 -23.44
CA GLU A 314 -3.58 -9.86 -23.64
C GLU A 314 -2.15 -9.47 -24.05
N ALA A 315 -2.00 -8.56 -25.00
CA ALA A 315 -0.68 -8.04 -25.42
C ALA A 315 0.07 -7.35 -24.25
N THR A 316 -0.61 -6.54 -23.45
CA THR A 316 -0.02 -5.89 -22.27
C THR A 316 0.48 -6.90 -21.24
N LEU A 317 -0.30 -7.95 -20.97
CA LEU A 317 0.07 -8.99 -19.99
C LEU A 317 1.12 -9.98 -20.50
N GLN A 318 1.28 -10.13 -21.82
CA GLN A 318 2.31 -10.98 -22.44
C GLN A 318 3.67 -10.29 -22.49
N GLY A 319 3.72 -8.99 -22.82
CA GLY A 319 4.96 -8.23 -22.83
C GLY A 319 5.63 -8.10 -21.47
N ASP A 320 4.93 -8.47 -20.39
CA ASP A 320 5.40 -8.47 -19.01
C ASP A 320 6.05 -9.83 -18.60
N THR A 321 5.99 -10.84 -19.46
CA THR A 321 6.54 -12.19 -19.21
C THR A 321 7.83 -12.47 -19.99
N GLU A 322 8.28 -11.54 -20.83
CA GLU A 322 9.61 -11.60 -21.45
C GLU A 322 10.63 -10.88 -20.57
N PRO A 323 11.71 -11.56 -20.13
CA PRO A 323 12.76 -11.01 -19.29
C PRO A 323 13.59 -9.94 -19.99
#